data_b932ce531297ad2744a50037b2d18ef0
#
_entry.id   b932ce531297ad2744a50037b2d18ef0
#
_cell.length_a   1.000
_cell.length_b   1.000
_cell.length_c   1.000
_cell.angle_alpha   90.00
_cell.angle_beta   90.00
_cell.angle_gamma   90.00
#
_symmetry.space_group_name_H-M   'P 1'
#
loop_
_entity.id
_entity.type
_entity.pdbx_description
1 polymer ?
#
loop_
_entity_poly.entity_id
_entity_poly.type
_entity_poly.pdbx_seq_one_letter_code
_entity_poly.pdbx_strand_id
1 'polypeptide(L)'
;QNAVKKHGRIVQVGQWQRSQPHFADAMNYLRSGKLGRIRICKAWSYIDWKSAVPKVPDSPVPQGVDYKMWLGPAPMRPFNKNRFHHNWRWYWEYAGGELSDWGVHLIDYILYGMGKSVPDSVMAIGGEYAFPDDDMVTPDTMTAVYDFKDFSMIWEHTIGIGLGNWQRPHGMAYTGENGTLVLDRNGWQVFPEKQKIEAVPLQKNTGVGLDFM
;
A
#
# COMPACT_ATOMS: atom_id res chain seq x y z
N GLN A 1 -15.20 -15.53 -0.93
CA GLN A 1 -15.46 -16.16 0.38
C GLN A 1 -16.51 -17.27 0.30
N ASN A 2 -17.69 -17.06 -0.34
CA ASN A 2 -18.77 -18.04 -0.36
C ASN A 2 -18.36 -19.35 -1.05
N ALA A 3 -17.68 -19.29 -2.19
CA ALA A 3 -17.17 -20.48 -2.87
C ALA A 3 -16.16 -21.26 -2.02
N VAL A 4 -15.26 -20.55 -1.34
CA VAL A 4 -14.27 -21.15 -0.42
C VAL A 4 -14.97 -21.91 0.70
N LYS A 5 -15.95 -21.29 1.36
CA LYS A 5 -16.77 -21.93 2.41
C LYS A 5 -17.56 -23.13 1.88
N LYS A 6 -18.23 -22.94 0.73
CA LYS A 6 -19.07 -23.98 0.11
C LYS A 6 -18.25 -25.23 -0.24
N HIS A 7 -17.01 -25.08 -0.68
CA HIS A 7 -16.18 -26.18 -1.16
C HIS A 7 -15.08 -26.61 -0.18
N GLY A 8 -15.05 -26.04 1.04
CA GLY A 8 -14.07 -26.40 2.08
C GLY A 8 -12.61 -26.17 1.64
N ARG A 9 -12.34 -25.14 0.83
CA ARG A 9 -11.00 -24.88 0.30
C ARG A 9 -10.24 -23.91 1.21
N ILE A 10 -8.91 -24.04 1.23
CA ILE A 10 -8.01 -23.14 1.92
C ILE A 10 -7.55 -22.08 0.90
N VAL A 11 -7.75 -20.81 1.24
CA VAL A 11 -7.29 -19.66 0.43
C VAL A 11 -6.56 -18.70 1.36
N GLN A 12 -5.33 -18.38 1.03
CA GLN A 12 -4.51 -17.40 1.75
C GLN A 12 -4.37 -16.15 0.90
N VAL A 13 -4.66 -14.99 1.52
CA VAL A 13 -4.41 -13.68 0.91
C VAL A 13 -2.96 -13.27 1.16
N GLY A 14 -2.31 -12.65 0.17
CA GLY A 14 -0.88 -12.32 0.20
C GLY A 14 -0.51 -11.12 1.07
N GLN A 15 -0.95 -11.06 2.33
CA GLN A 15 -0.54 -10.04 3.31
C GLN A 15 0.77 -10.42 4.01
N TRP A 16 1.81 -10.62 3.23
CA TRP A 16 3.08 -11.17 3.65
C TRP A 16 3.84 -10.34 4.71
N GLN A 17 3.62 -9.02 4.79
CA GLN A 17 4.18 -8.16 5.83
C GLN A 17 3.80 -8.62 7.25
N ARG A 18 2.63 -9.24 7.41
CA ARG A 18 2.19 -9.81 8.69
C ARG A 18 3.03 -10.98 9.17
N SER A 19 3.82 -11.60 8.30
CA SER A 19 4.67 -12.75 8.61
C SER A 19 6.14 -12.37 8.85
N GLN A 20 6.53 -11.12 8.64
CA GLN A 20 7.92 -10.70 8.80
C GLN A 20 8.25 -10.36 10.25
N PRO A 21 9.38 -10.85 10.81
CA PRO A 21 9.75 -10.66 12.23
C PRO A 21 9.83 -9.18 12.62
N HIS A 22 10.53 -8.34 11.86
CA HIS A 22 10.67 -6.92 12.21
C HIS A 22 9.35 -6.15 12.21
N PHE A 23 8.36 -6.58 11.40
CA PHE A 23 7.00 -6.05 11.48
C PHE A 23 6.30 -6.48 12.78
N ALA A 24 6.48 -7.74 13.20
CA ALA A 24 5.95 -8.21 14.47
C ALA A 24 6.58 -7.47 15.66
N ASP A 25 7.90 -7.22 15.63
CA ASP A 25 8.61 -6.48 16.67
C ASP A 25 8.11 -5.03 16.76
N ALA A 26 7.92 -4.35 15.62
CA ALA A 26 7.33 -3.02 15.59
C ALA A 26 5.92 -2.99 16.20
N MET A 27 5.11 -4.01 15.95
CA MET A 27 3.77 -4.12 16.55
C MET A 27 3.80 -4.41 18.05
N ASN A 28 4.76 -5.19 18.51
CA ASN A 28 4.98 -5.39 19.94
C ASN A 28 5.35 -4.07 20.63
N TYR A 29 6.23 -3.27 20.00
CA TYR A 29 6.55 -1.94 20.50
C TYR A 29 5.32 -1.01 20.51
N LEU A 30 4.55 -0.95 19.43
CA LEU A 30 3.32 -0.15 19.34
C LEU A 30 2.35 -0.53 20.48
N ARG A 31 2.12 -1.82 20.68
CA ARG A 31 1.19 -2.36 21.69
C ARG A 31 1.71 -2.22 23.13
N SER A 32 2.99 -1.95 23.32
CA SER A 32 3.54 -1.69 24.66
C SER A 32 3.02 -0.40 25.29
N GLY A 33 2.38 0.46 24.51
CA GLY A 33 1.85 1.74 24.96
C GLY A 33 2.90 2.84 25.18
N LYS A 34 4.18 2.59 24.94
CA LYS A 34 5.26 3.57 25.12
C LYS A 34 5.07 4.85 24.33
N LEU A 35 4.47 4.77 23.14
CA LEU A 35 4.16 5.95 22.32
C LEU A 35 3.07 6.86 22.91
N GLY A 36 2.38 6.42 23.96
CA GLY A 36 1.17 7.09 24.43
C GLY A 36 -0.01 6.88 23.50
N ARG A 37 -1.03 7.72 23.60
CA ARG A 37 -2.18 7.66 22.70
C ARG A 37 -1.77 8.01 21.26
N ILE A 38 -2.00 7.10 20.33
CA ILE A 38 -1.79 7.36 18.91
C ILE A 38 -2.87 8.31 18.40
N ARG A 39 -2.46 9.36 17.70
CA ARG A 39 -3.35 10.40 17.16
C ARG A 39 -3.44 10.37 15.64
N ILE A 40 -2.31 10.10 14.99
CA ILE A 40 -2.21 10.08 13.53
C ILE A 40 -1.44 8.84 13.11
N CYS A 41 -2.00 8.10 12.17
CA CYS A 41 -1.28 7.10 11.41
C CYS A 41 -1.07 7.62 9.99
N LYS A 42 0.06 7.33 9.37
CA LYS A 42 0.33 7.66 7.97
C LYS A 42 0.86 6.45 7.24
N ALA A 43 0.32 6.16 6.07
CA ALA A 43 0.88 5.24 5.10
C ALA A 43 1.21 6.00 3.81
N TRP A 44 2.33 5.70 3.18
CA TRP A 44 2.74 6.37 1.95
C TRP A 44 3.45 5.42 1.00
N SER A 45 3.32 5.71 -0.31
CA SER A 45 4.05 5.04 -1.38
C SER A 45 4.47 6.05 -2.43
N TYR A 46 5.78 6.25 -2.57
CA TYR A 46 6.42 7.12 -3.54
C TYR A 46 7.23 6.23 -4.48
N ILE A 47 6.80 6.11 -5.72
CA ILE A 47 7.41 5.16 -6.66
C ILE A 47 8.02 5.89 -7.86
N ASP A 48 9.33 5.81 -8.00
CA ASP A 48 10.11 6.42 -9.08
C ASP A 48 10.36 5.48 -10.27
N TRP A 49 10.19 4.18 -10.09
CA TRP A 49 10.40 3.17 -11.13
C TRP A 49 9.30 3.15 -12.22
N LYS A 50 8.12 3.70 -11.95
CA LYS A 50 7.03 3.83 -12.94
C LYS A 50 7.29 5.08 -13.79
N SER A 51 7.38 4.90 -15.09
CA SER A 51 7.41 5.96 -16.10
C SER A 51 6.05 6.12 -16.79
N ALA A 52 5.91 7.18 -17.59
CA ALA A 52 4.73 7.40 -18.43
C ALA A 52 4.43 6.16 -19.31
N VAL A 53 3.14 5.89 -19.51
CA VAL A 53 2.63 4.84 -20.41
C VAL A 53 2.05 5.51 -21.66
N PRO A 54 2.81 5.63 -22.76
CA PRO A 54 2.30 6.28 -23.97
C PRO A 54 1.06 5.57 -24.50
N LYS A 55 0.08 6.33 -24.97
CA LYS A 55 -1.12 5.78 -25.62
C LYS A 55 -0.75 4.98 -26.85
N VAL A 56 -1.32 3.78 -26.98
CA VAL A 56 -1.12 2.90 -28.12
C VAL A 56 -2.46 2.39 -28.64
N PRO A 57 -2.60 2.12 -29.96
CA PRO A 57 -3.79 1.54 -30.51
C PRO A 57 -4.04 0.12 -30.00
N ASP A 58 -5.31 -0.29 -29.99
CA ASP A 58 -5.68 -1.68 -29.80
C ASP A 58 -5.08 -2.54 -30.93
N SER A 59 -4.81 -3.81 -30.63
CA SER A 59 -4.17 -4.74 -31.55
C SER A 59 -4.78 -6.13 -31.45
N PRO A 60 -4.50 -7.05 -32.41
CA PRO A 60 -4.84 -8.45 -32.23
C PRO A 60 -4.21 -9.04 -30.96
N VAL A 61 -4.89 -10.02 -30.38
CA VAL A 61 -4.37 -10.78 -29.23
C VAL A 61 -3.08 -11.51 -29.66
N PRO A 62 -1.98 -11.41 -28.88
CA PRO A 62 -0.74 -12.12 -29.21
C PRO A 62 -0.94 -13.62 -29.28
N GLN A 63 -0.17 -14.27 -30.17
CA GLN A 63 -0.21 -15.73 -30.31
C GLN A 63 0.11 -16.41 -28.97
N GLY A 64 -0.64 -17.46 -28.64
CA GLY A 64 -0.47 -18.24 -27.40
C GLY A 64 -1.10 -17.63 -26.16
N VAL A 65 -1.79 -16.50 -26.27
CA VAL A 65 -2.51 -15.85 -25.15
C VAL A 65 -3.99 -16.23 -25.18
N ASP A 66 -4.48 -16.89 -24.13
CA ASP A 66 -5.91 -17.02 -23.86
C ASP A 66 -6.41 -15.74 -23.17
N TYR A 67 -6.72 -14.73 -23.99
CA TYR A 67 -7.12 -13.41 -23.51
C TYR A 67 -8.43 -13.44 -22.74
N LYS A 68 -9.37 -14.33 -23.11
CA LYS A 68 -10.63 -14.49 -22.40
C LYS A 68 -10.42 -15.02 -20.98
N MET A 69 -9.53 -16.01 -20.82
CA MET A 69 -9.17 -16.52 -19.51
C MET A 69 -8.41 -15.47 -18.68
N TRP A 70 -7.50 -14.71 -19.31
CA TRP A 70 -6.78 -13.63 -18.65
C TRP A 70 -7.72 -12.55 -18.11
N LEU A 71 -8.73 -12.13 -18.88
CA LEU A 71 -9.73 -11.16 -18.45
C LEU A 71 -10.52 -11.63 -17.21
N GLY A 72 -10.78 -12.94 -17.10
CA GLY A 72 -11.60 -13.48 -16.01
C GLY A 72 -12.97 -12.80 -15.94
N PRO A 73 -13.31 -12.17 -14.80
CA PRO A 73 -14.59 -11.45 -14.63
C PRO A 73 -14.57 -10.02 -15.19
N ALA A 74 -13.44 -9.51 -15.68
CA ALA A 74 -13.34 -8.17 -16.23
C ALA A 74 -14.13 -8.05 -17.56
N PRO A 75 -14.65 -6.88 -17.92
CA PRO A 75 -15.37 -6.66 -19.18
C PRO A 75 -14.51 -7.02 -20.40
N MET A 76 -15.14 -7.66 -21.41
CA MET A 76 -14.47 -7.92 -22.69
C MET A 76 -14.19 -6.61 -23.40
N ARG A 77 -12.94 -6.39 -23.79
CA ARG A 77 -12.44 -5.24 -24.55
C ARG A 77 -11.45 -5.71 -25.60
N PRO A 78 -11.23 -4.94 -26.68
CA PRO A 78 -10.12 -5.19 -27.59
C PRO A 78 -8.79 -5.26 -26.82
N PHE A 79 -7.92 -6.13 -27.28
CA PHE A 79 -6.60 -6.26 -26.65
C PHE A 79 -5.79 -4.98 -26.84
N ASN A 80 -5.17 -4.53 -25.77
CA ASN A 80 -4.23 -3.43 -25.74
C ASN A 80 -3.04 -3.78 -24.83
N LYS A 81 -1.82 -3.65 -25.36
CA LYS A 81 -0.63 -4.03 -24.60
C LYS A 81 -0.41 -3.24 -23.33
N ASN A 82 -0.92 -1.99 -23.27
CA ASN A 82 -0.82 -1.15 -22.06
C ASN A 82 -1.68 -1.67 -20.93
N ARG A 83 -2.77 -2.37 -21.23
CA ARG A 83 -3.68 -2.96 -20.23
C ARG A 83 -3.31 -4.39 -19.86
N PHE A 84 -2.17 -4.89 -20.34
CA PHE A 84 -1.75 -6.28 -20.16
C PHE A 84 -0.52 -6.38 -19.26
N HIS A 85 -0.20 -7.59 -18.74
CA HIS A 85 0.91 -7.86 -17.83
C HIS A 85 1.01 -6.85 -16.67
N HIS A 86 2.13 -6.19 -16.50
CA HIS A 86 2.43 -5.32 -15.37
C HIS A 86 1.51 -4.11 -15.26
N ASN A 87 1.10 -3.52 -16.38
CA ASN A 87 0.38 -2.23 -16.39
C ASN A 87 -1.12 -2.33 -16.11
N TRP A 88 -1.72 -3.51 -16.10
CA TRP A 88 -3.16 -3.68 -15.81
C TRP A 88 -3.60 -2.96 -14.52
N ARG A 89 -2.73 -2.82 -13.56
CA ARG A 89 -3.02 -2.19 -12.26
C ARG A 89 -3.41 -0.71 -12.34
N TRP A 90 -3.10 -0.05 -13.46
CA TRP A 90 -3.37 1.37 -13.69
C TRP A 90 -4.71 1.64 -14.40
N TYR A 91 -5.56 0.63 -14.55
CA TYR A 91 -6.84 0.72 -15.24
C TYR A 91 -7.97 0.24 -14.34
N TRP A 92 -9.02 1.09 -14.21
CA TRP A 92 -10.15 0.83 -13.30
C TRP A 92 -10.88 -0.49 -13.56
N GLU A 93 -10.83 -1.01 -14.78
CA GLU A 93 -11.45 -2.30 -15.12
C GLU A 93 -10.79 -3.49 -14.44
N TYR A 94 -9.55 -3.34 -13.98
CA TYR A 94 -8.77 -4.44 -13.41
C TYR A 94 -8.33 -4.18 -11.98
N ALA A 95 -8.08 -2.92 -11.63
CA ALA A 95 -7.56 -2.54 -10.31
C ALA A 95 -7.85 -1.07 -9.99
N GLY A 96 -7.35 -0.57 -8.88
CA GLY A 96 -7.51 0.81 -8.41
C GLY A 96 -6.18 1.56 -8.26
N GLY A 97 -5.22 1.30 -9.15
CA GLY A 97 -3.92 1.99 -9.14
C GLY A 97 -3.10 1.72 -7.89
N GLU A 98 -2.28 2.68 -7.52
CA GLU A 98 -1.33 2.60 -6.40
C GLU A 98 -2.03 2.36 -5.05
N LEU A 99 -3.21 2.91 -4.85
CA LEU A 99 -3.99 2.69 -3.63
C LEU A 99 -4.34 1.20 -3.44
N SER A 100 -4.69 0.48 -4.50
CA SER A 100 -5.02 -0.94 -4.42
C SER A 100 -3.80 -1.85 -4.58
N ASP A 101 -2.69 -1.36 -5.13
CA ASP A 101 -1.45 -2.12 -5.28
C ASP A 101 -0.60 -2.06 -3.99
N TRP A 102 -0.15 -0.88 -3.59
CA TRP A 102 0.65 -0.69 -2.37
C TRP A 102 -0.19 -0.41 -1.13
N GLY A 103 -1.29 0.34 -1.28
CA GLY A 103 -2.14 0.68 -0.15
C GLY A 103 -2.71 -0.55 0.55
N VAL A 104 -3.03 -1.61 -0.17
CA VAL A 104 -3.51 -2.87 0.41
C VAL A 104 -2.52 -3.48 1.40
N HIS A 105 -1.22 -3.27 1.21
CA HIS A 105 -0.18 -3.75 2.13
C HIS A 105 0.03 -2.82 3.33
N LEU A 106 0.09 -1.51 3.07
CA LEU A 106 0.49 -0.53 4.06
C LEU A 106 -0.69 -0.13 4.96
N ILE A 107 -1.86 0.10 4.39
CA ILE A 107 -3.09 0.40 5.14
C ILE A 107 -3.51 -0.81 5.98
N ASP A 108 -3.43 -2.03 5.41
CA ASP A 108 -3.71 -3.27 6.15
C ASP A 108 -2.91 -3.34 7.46
N TYR A 109 -1.64 -2.97 7.40
CA TYR A 109 -0.79 -3.06 8.57
C TYR A 109 -1.08 -1.98 9.63
N ILE A 110 -1.49 -0.77 9.20
CA ILE A 110 -2.00 0.24 10.12
C ILE A 110 -3.29 -0.26 10.80
N LEU A 111 -4.24 -0.77 10.04
CA LEU A 111 -5.48 -1.32 10.58
C LEU A 111 -5.22 -2.46 11.57
N TYR A 112 -4.29 -3.35 11.24
CA TYR A 112 -3.85 -4.44 12.12
C TYR A 112 -3.22 -3.93 13.42
N GLY A 113 -2.34 -2.94 13.33
CA GLY A 113 -1.68 -2.33 14.49
C GLY A 113 -2.66 -1.62 15.43
N MET A 114 -3.63 -0.90 14.86
CA MET A 114 -4.63 -0.13 15.59
C MET A 114 -5.88 -0.94 15.97
N GLY A 115 -5.98 -2.21 15.56
CA GLY A 115 -7.15 -3.06 15.84
C GLY A 115 -8.45 -2.53 15.20
N LYS A 116 -8.35 -1.90 14.03
CA LYS A 116 -9.49 -1.34 13.29
C LYS A 116 -9.71 -2.08 11.98
N SER A 117 -10.89 -1.93 11.40
CA SER A 117 -11.25 -2.54 10.12
C SER A 117 -11.89 -1.58 9.13
N VAL A 118 -12.68 -0.63 9.60
CA VAL A 118 -13.45 0.29 8.76
C VAL A 118 -13.39 1.69 9.37
N PRO A 119 -13.11 2.74 8.58
CA PRO A 119 -13.19 4.14 9.02
C PRO A 119 -14.65 4.60 9.12
N ASP A 120 -14.90 5.64 9.93
CA ASP A 120 -16.20 6.29 10.01
C ASP A 120 -16.46 7.21 8.81
N SER A 121 -15.43 7.85 8.29
CA SER A 121 -15.51 8.67 7.09
C SER A 121 -14.18 8.70 6.34
N VAL A 122 -14.26 9.05 5.05
CA VAL A 122 -13.10 9.18 4.16
C VAL A 122 -13.26 10.44 3.31
N MET A 123 -12.17 11.16 3.14
CA MET A 123 -12.04 12.26 2.18
C MET A 123 -10.77 12.06 1.35
N ALA A 124 -10.85 12.26 0.03
CA ALA A 124 -9.70 12.07 -0.84
C ALA A 124 -9.64 13.11 -1.95
N ILE A 125 -8.42 13.42 -2.36
CA ILE A 125 -8.11 14.24 -3.52
C ILE A 125 -6.94 13.61 -4.28
N GLY A 126 -6.98 13.64 -5.61
CA GLY A 126 -5.91 13.11 -6.45
C GLY A 126 -6.20 13.36 -7.93
N GLY A 127 -5.22 13.04 -8.76
CA GLY A 127 -5.31 13.23 -10.21
C GLY A 127 -4.06 12.73 -10.93
N GLU A 128 -4.02 13.01 -12.23
CA GLU A 128 -2.89 12.73 -13.11
C GLU A 128 -2.02 14.00 -13.18
N TYR A 129 -1.14 14.20 -12.19
CA TYR A 129 -0.33 15.41 -12.05
C TYR A 129 1.11 15.22 -12.57
N ALA A 130 1.61 13.99 -12.51
CA ALA A 130 2.95 13.67 -13.01
C ALA A 130 2.94 13.38 -14.51
N PHE A 131 1.92 12.69 -15.01
CA PHE A 131 1.83 12.21 -16.38
C PHE A 131 0.45 12.52 -17.00
N PRO A 132 0.11 13.80 -17.26
CA PRO A 132 -1.24 14.20 -17.68
C PRO A 132 -1.65 13.65 -19.06
N ASP A 133 -0.69 13.24 -19.89
CA ASP A 133 -0.95 12.65 -21.21
C ASP A 133 -0.83 11.11 -21.23
N ASP A 134 -0.69 10.50 -20.07
CA ASP A 134 -0.53 9.05 -19.91
C ASP A 134 -1.78 8.27 -20.40
N ASP A 135 -1.59 6.99 -20.68
CA ASP A 135 -2.70 6.04 -20.95
C ASP A 135 -3.26 5.44 -19.64
N MET A 136 -2.60 5.67 -18.54
CA MET A 136 -3.07 5.32 -17.19
C MET A 136 -4.33 6.14 -16.85
N VAL A 137 -5.30 5.53 -16.16
CA VAL A 137 -6.59 6.17 -15.80
C VAL A 137 -6.83 6.25 -14.29
N THR A 138 -5.89 5.75 -13.50
CA THR A 138 -5.90 5.90 -12.04
C THR A 138 -5.00 7.06 -11.63
N PRO A 139 -5.28 7.78 -10.54
CA PRO A 139 -4.44 8.87 -10.09
C PRO A 139 -2.98 8.45 -9.93
N ASP A 140 -2.06 9.23 -10.46
CA ASP A 140 -0.63 9.09 -10.18
C ASP A 140 -0.23 9.77 -8.86
N THR A 141 -1.05 10.71 -8.40
CA THR A 141 -0.86 11.43 -7.14
C THR A 141 -2.18 11.50 -6.40
N MET A 142 -2.19 11.08 -5.14
CA MET A 142 -3.41 11.06 -4.32
C MET A 142 -3.08 11.21 -2.84
N THR A 143 -3.94 11.92 -2.13
CA THR A 143 -4.00 11.93 -0.67
C THR A 143 -5.40 11.58 -0.21
N ALA A 144 -5.51 10.69 0.77
CA ALA A 144 -6.78 10.35 1.41
C ALA A 144 -6.65 10.42 2.94
N VAL A 145 -7.67 10.93 3.60
CA VAL A 145 -7.76 11.00 5.06
C VAL A 145 -8.94 10.15 5.51
N TYR A 146 -8.67 9.29 6.46
CA TYR A 146 -9.65 8.37 7.06
C TYR A 146 -9.85 8.72 8.52
N ASP A 147 -11.08 8.93 8.94
CA ASP A 147 -11.44 9.19 10.33
C ASP A 147 -11.86 7.89 11.02
N PHE A 148 -11.26 7.63 12.19
CA PHE A 148 -11.61 6.50 13.06
C PHE A 148 -12.08 6.97 14.44
N LYS A 149 -12.48 8.26 14.59
CA LYS A 149 -12.88 8.95 15.82
C LYS A 149 -11.79 9.11 16.87
N ASP A 150 -11.02 8.06 17.15
CA ASP A 150 -9.94 8.04 18.14
C ASP A 150 -8.57 8.41 17.54
N PHE A 151 -8.40 8.28 16.22
CA PHE A 151 -7.25 8.75 15.45
C PHE A 151 -7.63 9.00 13.99
N SER A 152 -6.81 9.75 13.29
CA SER A 152 -6.91 9.87 11.83
C SER A 152 -5.80 9.08 11.14
N MET A 153 -6.11 8.52 9.97
CA MET A 153 -5.13 7.88 9.10
C MET A 153 -5.02 8.65 7.79
N ILE A 154 -3.80 8.84 7.32
CA ILE A 154 -3.50 9.47 6.03
C ILE A 154 -2.89 8.41 5.13
N TRP A 155 -3.41 8.28 3.93
CA TRP A 155 -2.76 7.65 2.80
C TRP A 155 -2.28 8.72 1.84
N GLU A 156 -1.06 8.59 1.35
CA GLU A 156 -0.59 9.41 0.23
C GLU A 156 0.28 8.58 -0.70
N HIS A 157 0.14 8.85 -2.00
CA HIS A 157 1.06 8.32 -2.98
C HIS A 157 1.39 9.33 -4.05
N THR A 158 2.57 9.18 -4.64
CA THR A 158 2.97 9.86 -5.86
C THR A 158 3.86 8.96 -6.71
N ILE A 159 3.61 8.96 -8.01
CA ILE A 159 4.39 8.25 -9.01
C ILE A 159 5.39 9.23 -9.62
N GLY A 160 6.60 8.78 -9.98
CA GLY A 160 7.65 9.60 -10.55
C GLY A 160 8.55 10.29 -9.53
N ILE A 161 8.29 10.12 -8.24
CA ILE A 161 9.10 10.65 -7.15
C ILE A 161 9.42 9.52 -6.18
N GLY A 162 10.71 9.31 -5.83
CA GLY A 162 11.15 8.21 -4.97
C GLY A 162 11.49 8.60 -3.55
N LEU A 163 11.69 9.89 -3.25
CA LEU A 163 12.02 10.35 -1.91
C LEU A 163 10.75 10.68 -1.11
N GLY A 164 10.31 9.72 -0.31
CA GLY A 164 9.11 9.85 0.50
C GLY A 164 9.34 10.36 1.92
N ASN A 165 8.37 10.11 2.79
CA ASN A 165 8.41 10.55 4.19
C ASN A 165 9.56 9.87 4.95
N TRP A 166 10.20 10.60 5.84
CA TRP A 166 11.38 10.13 6.60
C TRP A 166 12.51 9.56 5.72
N GLN A 167 12.64 10.10 4.49
CA GLN A 167 13.60 9.62 3.47
C GLN A 167 13.39 8.14 3.10
N ARG A 168 12.15 7.68 3.16
CA ARG A 168 11.75 6.32 2.79
C ARG A 168 10.72 6.38 1.67
N PRO A 169 10.93 5.67 0.55
CA PRO A 169 10.01 5.72 -0.58
C PRO A 169 8.62 5.18 -0.23
N HIS A 170 8.53 4.30 0.73
CA HIS A 170 7.25 3.77 1.22
C HIS A 170 7.36 3.44 2.71
N GLY A 171 6.22 3.39 3.38
CA GLY A 171 6.21 3.01 4.79
C GLY A 171 4.93 3.40 5.52
N MET A 172 5.01 3.24 6.82
CA MET A 172 3.96 3.57 7.76
C MET A 172 4.55 4.30 8.97
N ALA A 173 3.77 5.21 9.54
CA ALA A 173 4.12 5.87 10.78
C ALA A 173 2.94 5.86 11.75
N TYR A 174 3.23 5.71 13.04
CA TYR A 174 2.28 5.80 14.14
C TYR A 174 2.76 6.92 15.07
N THR A 175 2.07 8.05 15.03
CA THR A 175 2.42 9.24 15.81
C THR A 175 1.57 9.32 17.06
N GLY A 176 2.23 9.15 18.20
CA GLY A 176 1.64 9.23 19.52
C GLY A 176 2.11 10.44 20.31
N GLU A 177 1.67 10.53 21.57
CA GLU A 177 1.98 11.65 22.48
C GLU A 177 3.44 11.71 22.89
N ASN A 178 4.13 10.57 22.87
CA ASN A 178 5.51 10.45 23.35
C ASN A 178 6.54 10.28 22.23
N GLY A 179 6.10 9.97 21.01
CA GLY A 179 7.00 9.77 19.87
C GLY A 179 6.30 9.17 18.65
N THR A 180 7.08 8.98 17.60
CA THR A 180 6.61 8.40 16.32
C THR A 180 7.40 7.13 16.01
N LEU A 181 6.70 6.02 15.83
CA LEU A 181 7.24 4.79 15.25
C LEU A 181 7.11 4.87 13.74
N VAL A 182 8.22 4.67 13.03
CA VAL A 182 8.27 4.61 11.56
C VAL A 182 8.71 3.21 11.15
N LEU A 183 8.02 2.61 10.19
CA LEU A 183 8.18 1.23 9.78
C LEU A 183 8.08 1.09 8.26
N ASP A 184 9.00 0.35 7.65
CA ASP A 184 8.94 -0.07 6.24
C ASP A 184 9.49 -1.50 6.07
N ARG A 185 9.69 -1.92 4.82
CA ARG A 185 10.26 -3.24 4.49
C ARG A 185 11.73 -3.41 4.90
N ASN A 186 12.45 -2.30 5.13
CA ASN A 186 13.86 -2.32 5.54
C ASN A 186 14.04 -2.37 7.06
N GLY A 187 13.00 -2.00 7.83
CA GLY A 187 13.07 -2.01 9.28
C GLY A 187 12.20 -0.93 9.93
N TRP A 188 12.33 -0.81 11.23
CA TRP A 188 11.58 0.17 12.02
C TRP A 188 12.46 0.93 12.99
N GLN A 189 12.00 2.13 13.40
CA GLN A 189 12.67 2.98 14.37
C GLN A 189 11.66 3.86 15.11
N VAL A 190 12.09 4.46 16.21
CA VAL A 190 11.26 5.37 17.00
C VAL A 190 11.97 6.70 17.20
N PHE A 191 11.27 7.77 16.88
CA PHE A 191 11.66 9.15 17.14
C PHE A 191 10.91 9.66 18.37
N PRO A 192 11.59 10.03 19.47
CA PRO A 192 10.94 10.54 20.67
C PRO A 192 10.41 11.95 20.49
N GLU A 193 9.28 12.27 21.09
CA GLU A 193 8.79 13.64 21.26
C GLU A 193 9.47 14.27 22.47
N LYS A 194 10.31 15.28 22.26
CA LYS A 194 10.98 16.05 23.35
C LYS A 194 11.60 15.14 24.44
N GLN A 195 12.22 14.07 24.06
CA GLN A 195 12.87 13.11 24.97
C GLN A 195 11.93 12.43 26.00
N LYS A 196 10.64 12.39 25.73
CA LYS A 196 9.66 11.71 26.62
C LYS A 196 9.89 10.20 26.75
N ILE A 197 10.49 9.61 25.72
CA ILE A 197 10.91 8.20 25.68
C ILE A 197 12.30 8.12 25.06
N GLU A 198 12.96 7.00 25.22
CA GLU A 198 14.23 6.74 24.53
C GLU A 198 14.00 6.54 23.03
N ALA A 199 14.92 7.05 22.22
CA ALA A 199 14.95 6.78 20.79
C ALA A 199 15.24 5.29 20.55
N VAL A 200 14.55 4.69 19.60
CA VAL A 200 14.91 3.35 19.13
C VAL A 200 15.61 3.52 17.77
N PRO A 201 16.89 3.19 17.66
CA PRO A 201 17.61 3.25 16.40
C PRO A 201 17.02 2.25 15.41
N LEU A 202 17.37 2.37 14.12
CA LEU A 202 16.85 1.50 13.07
C LEU A 202 17.10 0.01 13.40
N GLN A 203 16.01 -0.70 13.63
CA GLN A 203 15.96 -2.15 13.74
C GLN A 203 15.77 -2.71 12.33
N LYS A 204 16.86 -3.15 11.72
CA LYS A 204 16.87 -3.59 10.32
C LYS A 204 16.12 -4.92 10.15
N ASN A 205 15.50 -5.07 9.00
CA ASN A 205 15.03 -6.37 8.54
C ASN A 205 16.25 -7.29 8.35
N THR A 206 16.22 -8.47 8.98
CA THR A 206 17.30 -9.46 8.91
C THR A 206 17.18 -10.43 7.72
N GLY A 207 16.23 -10.19 6.83
CA GLY A 207 16.01 -11.02 5.63
C GLY A 207 15.25 -12.33 5.88
N VAL A 208 14.96 -12.66 7.13
CA VAL A 208 14.16 -13.86 7.45
C VAL A 208 12.71 -13.60 7.09
N GLY A 209 12.14 -14.41 6.19
CA GLY A 209 10.74 -14.32 5.77
C GLY A 209 10.50 -13.74 4.36
N LEU A 210 11.56 -13.50 3.57
CA LEU A 210 11.42 -13.10 2.16
C LEU A 210 11.39 -14.29 1.19
N ASP A 211 11.54 -15.52 1.69
CA ASP A 211 11.66 -16.74 0.88
C ASP A 211 10.33 -17.25 0.31
N PHE A 212 9.31 -16.40 0.25
CA PHE A 212 7.97 -16.74 -0.28
C PHE A 212 7.60 -15.96 -1.54
N MET A 213 8.60 -15.53 -2.32
CA MET A 213 8.36 -14.99 -3.67
C MET A 213 8.92 -15.92 -4.73
#